data_8008ef7a341e2daf83663f4afcec4aaa
#
_entry.id   8008ef7a341e2daf83663f4afcec4aaa
#
_cell.length_a   1.000
_cell.length_b   1.000
_cell.length_c   1.000
_cell.angle_alpha   90.00
_cell.angle_beta   90.00
_cell.angle_gamma   90.00
#
_symmetry.space_group_name_H-M   'P 1'
#
loop_
_entity.id
_entity.type
_entity.pdbx_description
1 polymer ?
#
loop_
_entity_poly.entity_id
_entity_poly.type
_entity_poly.pdbx_seq_one_letter_code
_entity_poly.pdbx_strand_id
1 'polypeptide(L)'
;MKKNIVKVAAALFFAALVAGVAIAAPAKKNASSGTVKIVTDIFPVYDWVREITKNSAAKIDLALLLDNGVDLHSYQPAVADVAKIAECDLFVYVGGESEGWMDDACKEIKNKNSVVLKLLDSLGDAAKEEEVVEGMEGEHDHDHESAGEHHHEHESAGEHHHEHGEDEEGPEYDEHIWLSVKNAKILCNTIAEKIAEIDPKNAKTYRANAAAYNAKLSSLDAQYQKIVDAASKKTVLFGDRFPFRYLVDDYGLSYYAAFVGCSAETEASFKTILFLAKKVDELGIPAVLTIEKSDGKIAKTIIKNTKAKNQKILTLDSMQSTTSNDIKKGITYLSIMTKNADVLKSALQ
;
A
#
# COMPACT_ATOMS: atom_id res chain seq x y z
N MET A 1 -23.88 75.82 42.27
CA MET A 1 -23.73 75.30 43.64
C MET A 1 -24.26 73.85 43.65
N LYS A 2 -23.40 72.88 43.67
CA LYS A 2 -23.55 71.53 44.22
C LYS A 2 -22.32 70.74 43.82
N LYS A 3 -21.52 70.38 44.79
CA LYS A 3 -20.27 69.64 44.67
C LYS A 3 -20.62 68.18 44.40
N ASN A 4 -20.07 67.57 43.42
CA ASN A 4 -20.07 66.13 43.17
C ASN A 4 -18.70 65.55 43.59
N ILE A 5 -18.76 64.69 44.60
CA ILE A 5 -17.61 63.91 45.11
C ILE A 5 -17.51 62.64 44.26
N VAL A 6 -16.38 62.51 43.62
CA VAL A 6 -16.01 61.28 42.93
C VAL A 6 -15.30 60.33 43.90
N LYS A 7 -15.93 59.19 44.16
CA LYS A 7 -15.32 58.09 44.95
C LYS A 7 -14.44 57.23 44.02
N VAL A 8 -13.15 57.22 44.27
CA VAL A 8 -12.21 56.30 43.64
C VAL A 8 -12.25 54.98 44.41
N ALA A 9 -12.70 53.91 43.76
CA ALA A 9 -12.62 52.55 44.27
C ALA A 9 -11.31 51.88 43.75
N ALA A 10 -10.42 51.62 44.67
CA ALA A 10 -9.20 50.87 44.38
C ALA A 10 -9.51 49.37 44.29
N ALA A 11 -9.37 48.78 43.12
CA ALA A 11 -9.46 47.34 42.93
C ALA A 11 -8.04 46.74 43.06
N LEU A 12 -7.83 45.99 44.12
CA LEU A 12 -6.63 45.16 44.34
C LEU A 12 -6.73 43.93 43.46
N PHE A 13 -5.89 43.84 42.42
CA PHE A 13 -5.69 42.63 41.62
C PHE A 13 -4.70 41.72 42.37
N PHE A 14 -5.22 40.60 42.89
CA PHE A 14 -4.42 39.48 43.36
C PHE A 14 -3.98 38.65 42.12
N ALA A 15 -2.74 38.80 41.70
CA ALA A 15 -2.13 37.93 40.69
C ALA A 15 -1.70 36.63 41.38
N ALA A 16 -2.47 35.57 41.20
CA ALA A 16 -2.08 34.23 41.60
C ALA A 16 -1.12 33.69 40.54
N LEU A 17 0.18 33.62 40.90
CA LEU A 17 1.25 33.03 40.14
C LEU A 17 1.08 31.49 40.20
N VAL A 18 0.42 30.88 39.23
CA VAL A 18 0.39 29.42 39.06
C VAL A 18 1.71 29.04 38.40
N ALA A 19 2.67 28.59 39.20
CA ALA A 19 3.88 27.93 38.69
C ALA A 19 3.49 26.57 38.11
N GLY A 20 3.25 26.53 36.81
CA GLY A 20 3.09 25.29 36.06
C GLY A 20 4.42 24.53 36.05
N VAL A 21 4.54 23.49 36.87
CA VAL A 21 5.59 22.51 36.76
C VAL A 21 5.34 21.76 35.45
N ALA A 22 6.03 22.16 34.38
CA ALA A 22 6.16 21.38 33.18
C ALA A 22 6.94 20.12 33.54
N ILE A 23 6.25 19.01 33.72
CA ILE A 23 6.88 17.69 33.76
C ILE A 23 7.37 17.43 32.35
N ALA A 24 8.64 17.80 32.10
CA ALA A 24 9.33 17.39 30.90
C ALA A 24 9.45 15.86 30.95
N ALA A 25 8.75 15.16 30.04
CA ALA A 25 8.99 13.77 29.81
C ALA A 25 10.50 13.57 29.54
N PRO A 26 11.13 12.53 30.07
CA PRO A 26 12.56 12.32 29.87
C PRO A 26 12.82 12.16 28.37
N ALA A 27 13.49 13.12 27.75
CA ALA A 27 14.01 12.99 26.42
C ALA A 27 14.93 11.75 26.41
N LYS A 28 14.54 10.72 25.64
CA LYS A 28 15.40 9.55 25.44
C LYS A 28 16.73 10.01 24.89
N LYS A 29 17.75 10.03 25.75
CA LYS A 29 19.13 10.21 25.35
C LYS A 29 19.58 8.94 24.64
N ASN A 30 19.55 8.94 23.32
CA ASN A 30 20.47 8.13 22.52
C ASN A 30 20.70 8.85 21.19
N ALA A 31 21.53 9.91 21.22
CA ALA A 31 22.18 10.39 20.02
C ALA A 31 23.47 9.56 19.88
N SER A 32 23.39 8.35 19.36
CA SER A 32 24.57 7.72 18.83
C SER A 32 25.01 8.55 17.62
N SER A 33 26.29 8.89 17.54
CA SER A 33 26.94 9.47 16.35
C SER A 33 27.08 8.38 15.27
N GLY A 34 26.11 7.50 15.19
CA GLY A 34 26.12 6.30 14.41
C GLY A 34 25.30 6.41 13.12
N THR A 35 25.42 5.40 12.34
CA THR A 35 24.58 5.15 11.17
C THR A 35 23.14 4.86 11.60
N VAL A 36 22.15 5.49 10.97
CA VAL A 36 20.74 5.14 11.16
C VAL A 36 20.41 3.99 10.21
N LYS A 37 20.05 2.82 10.77
CA LYS A 37 19.73 1.61 10.01
C LYS A 37 18.23 1.55 9.78
N ILE A 38 17.81 1.59 8.52
CA ILE A 38 16.40 1.51 8.12
C ILE A 38 16.22 0.29 7.23
N VAL A 39 15.23 -0.54 7.54
CA VAL A 39 14.84 -1.68 6.73
C VAL A 39 13.44 -1.43 6.18
N THR A 40 13.24 -1.72 4.90
CA THR A 40 11.95 -1.65 4.22
C THR A 40 11.65 -2.95 3.51
N ASP A 41 10.38 -3.27 3.38
CA ASP A 41 9.88 -4.46 2.69
C ASP A 41 9.97 -4.33 1.17
N ILE A 42 9.20 -3.40 0.58
CA ILE A 42 9.00 -3.24 -0.86
C ILE A 42 9.66 -1.99 -1.44
N PHE A 43 9.84 -1.99 -2.75
CA PHE A 43 10.48 -0.90 -3.48
C PHE A 43 9.83 0.48 -3.29
N PRO A 44 8.50 0.68 -3.32
CA PRO A 44 7.88 1.98 -3.08
C PRO A 44 8.30 2.62 -1.77
N VAL A 45 8.27 1.84 -0.68
CA VAL A 45 8.67 2.29 0.67
C VAL A 45 10.15 2.64 0.72
N TYR A 46 10.99 1.80 0.12
CA TYR A 46 12.44 2.06 -0.03
C TYR A 46 12.70 3.39 -0.74
N ASP A 47 12.02 3.66 -1.84
CA ASP A 47 12.20 4.87 -2.63
C ASP A 47 11.74 6.12 -1.87
N TRP A 48 10.63 6.04 -1.13
CA TRP A 48 10.17 7.12 -0.26
C TRP A 48 11.17 7.44 0.85
N VAL A 49 11.69 6.43 1.54
CA VAL A 49 12.73 6.63 2.57
C VAL A 49 13.98 7.26 1.95
N ARG A 50 14.40 6.82 0.78
CA ARG A 50 15.53 7.39 0.03
C ARG A 50 15.32 8.88 -0.29
N GLU A 51 14.13 9.25 -0.74
CA GLU A 51 13.77 10.66 -1.03
C GLU A 51 13.71 11.50 0.24
N ILE A 52 13.18 10.96 1.34
CA ILE A 52 13.08 11.65 2.64
C ILE A 52 14.46 11.87 3.26
N THR A 53 15.36 10.91 3.16
CA THR A 53 16.66 10.97 3.83
C THR A 53 17.77 11.62 3.00
N LYS A 54 17.52 11.93 1.74
CA LYS A 54 18.52 12.51 0.84
C LYS A 54 19.11 13.82 1.39
N ASN A 55 20.40 14.02 1.15
CA ASN A 55 21.15 15.23 1.57
C ASN A 55 21.08 15.51 3.09
N SER A 56 20.67 14.55 3.92
CA SER A 56 20.83 14.67 5.36
C SER A 56 22.30 14.53 5.76
N ALA A 57 22.68 15.09 6.90
CA ALA A 57 24.02 14.91 7.45
C ALA A 57 24.20 13.55 8.13
N ALA A 58 23.12 12.81 8.36
CA ALA A 58 23.17 11.46 8.92
C ALA A 58 23.70 10.46 7.89
N LYS A 59 24.47 9.49 8.36
CA LYS A 59 24.76 8.30 7.57
C LYS A 59 23.53 7.35 7.64
N ILE A 60 22.90 7.11 6.53
CA ILE A 60 21.75 6.22 6.42
C ILE A 60 22.21 4.89 5.82
N ASP A 61 21.89 3.79 6.50
CA ASP A 61 22.01 2.42 6.02
C ASP A 61 20.61 1.91 5.72
N LEU A 62 20.22 1.96 4.46
CA LEU A 62 18.87 1.65 3.98
C LEU A 62 18.88 0.32 3.23
N ALA A 63 18.14 -0.64 3.74
CA ALA A 63 17.98 -1.97 3.14
C ALA A 63 16.57 -2.18 2.59
N LEU A 64 16.50 -2.80 1.42
CA LEU A 64 15.27 -3.33 0.80
C LEU A 64 15.27 -4.84 0.98
N LEU A 65 14.17 -5.44 1.46
CA LEU A 65 14.04 -6.89 1.62
C LEU A 65 13.68 -7.56 0.29
N LEU A 66 12.60 -7.10 -0.35
CA LEU A 66 12.12 -7.67 -1.61
C LEU A 66 12.88 -7.06 -2.82
N ASP A 67 14.18 -7.35 -2.92
CA ASP A 67 15.08 -6.70 -3.89
C ASP A 67 15.33 -7.51 -5.17
N ASN A 68 14.80 -8.73 -5.26
CA ASN A 68 15.04 -9.69 -6.32
C ASN A 68 13.83 -9.86 -7.28
N GLY A 69 12.77 -9.07 -7.10
CA GLY A 69 11.56 -9.08 -7.93
C GLY A 69 10.60 -10.22 -7.61
N VAL A 70 10.67 -10.75 -6.39
CA VAL A 70 9.64 -11.59 -5.81
C VAL A 70 8.51 -10.69 -5.34
N ASP A 71 7.30 -11.12 -5.59
CA ASP A 71 6.06 -10.49 -5.18
C ASP A 71 5.87 -10.56 -3.66
N LEU A 72 5.23 -9.54 -3.07
CA LEU A 72 4.95 -9.47 -1.63
C LEU A 72 4.21 -10.72 -1.14
N HIS A 73 3.20 -11.17 -1.88
CA HIS A 73 2.34 -12.31 -1.51
C HIS A 73 3.07 -13.67 -1.60
N SER A 74 4.23 -13.73 -2.24
CA SER A 74 5.05 -14.95 -2.39
C SER A 74 6.37 -14.87 -1.62
N TYR A 75 6.62 -13.79 -0.90
CA TYR A 75 7.89 -13.56 -0.25
C TYR A 75 8.03 -14.39 1.03
N GLN A 76 9.15 -15.07 1.16
CA GLN A 76 9.57 -15.77 2.37
C GLN A 76 10.92 -15.19 2.83
N PRO A 77 11.03 -14.68 4.07
CA PRO A 77 12.25 -14.04 4.55
C PRO A 77 13.38 -15.04 4.70
N ALA A 78 14.56 -14.65 4.20
CA ALA A 78 15.77 -15.40 4.48
C ALA A 78 16.31 -15.05 5.89
N VAL A 79 17.14 -15.91 6.45
CA VAL A 79 17.80 -15.66 7.76
C VAL A 79 18.55 -14.32 7.76
N ALA A 80 19.12 -13.93 6.62
CA ALA A 80 19.79 -12.64 6.46
C ALA A 80 18.83 -11.43 6.56
N ASP A 81 17.59 -11.59 6.16
CA ASP A 81 16.58 -10.54 6.23
C ASP A 81 16.08 -10.35 7.67
N VAL A 82 15.82 -11.45 8.37
CA VAL A 82 15.53 -11.41 9.81
C VAL A 82 16.69 -10.78 10.60
N ALA A 83 17.94 -11.06 10.23
CA ALA A 83 19.10 -10.43 10.88
C ALA A 83 19.16 -8.91 10.64
N LYS A 84 18.79 -8.41 9.44
CA LYS A 84 18.69 -6.97 9.16
C LYS A 84 17.62 -6.31 10.04
N ILE A 85 16.43 -6.93 10.13
CA ILE A 85 15.32 -6.46 10.96
C ILE A 85 15.74 -6.44 12.45
N ALA A 86 16.40 -7.49 12.93
CA ALA A 86 16.84 -7.60 14.33
C ALA A 86 17.80 -6.46 14.77
N GLU A 87 18.54 -5.85 13.85
CA GLU A 87 19.54 -4.81 14.12
C GLU A 87 19.13 -3.40 13.70
N CYS A 88 17.93 -3.20 13.11
CA CYS A 88 17.53 -1.91 12.59
C CYS A 88 17.13 -0.91 13.70
N ASP A 89 17.16 0.38 13.35
CA ASP A 89 16.60 1.46 14.16
C ASP A 89 15.14 1.75 13.75
N LEU A 90 14.81 1.51 12.48
CA LEU A 90 13.47 1.63 11.93
C LEU A 90 13.21 0.49 10.94
N PHE A 91 12.11 -0.22 11.17
CA PHE A 91 11.55 -1.15 10.22
C PHE A 91 10.22 -0.61 9.70
N VAL A 92 10.09 -0.46 8.37
CA VAL A 92 8.87 0.04 7.70
C VAL A 92 8.39 -1.03 6.75
N TYR A 93 7.14 -1.45 6.90
CA TYR A 93 6.52 -2.47 6.07
C TYR A 93 5.04 -2.14 5.81
N VAL A 94 4.46 -2.74 4.80
CA VAL A 94 3.06 -2.48 4.42
C VAL A 94 2.12 -2.95 5.51
N GLY A 95 2.21 -4.18 5.90
CA GLY A 95 1.26 -4.86 6.79
C GLY A 95 0.06 -5.41 6.04
N GLY A 96 -0.47 -6.51 6.52
CA GLY A 96 -1.56 -7.26 5.92
C GLY A 96 -1.29 -8.74 6.09
N GLU A 97 -2.14 -9.59 5.52
CA GLU A 97 -2.08 -11.03 5.71
C GLU A 97 -0.85 -11.67 5.06
N SER A 98 -0.45 -11.16 3.90
CA SER A 98 0.75 -11.65 3.19
C SER A 98 2.04 -11.48 3.98
N GLU A 99 2.03 -10.61 4.97
CA GLU A 99 3.19 -10.30 5.81
C GLU A 99 3.05 -10.84 7.25
N GLY A 100 2.20 -11.84 7.50
CA GLY A 100 2.02 -12.46 8.84
C GLY A 100 3.34 -12.94 9.48
N TRP A 101 4.34 -13.29 8.69
CA TRP A 101 5.69 -13.63 9.16
C TRP A 101 6.42 -12.45 9.85
N MET A 102 5.99 -11.19 9.61
CA MET A 102 6.58 -9.99 10.21
C MET A 102 6.43 -9.98 11.73
N ASP A 103 5.35 -10.51 12.28
CA ASP A 103 5.13 -10.57 13.72
C ASP A 103 6.20 -11.41 14.42
N ASP A 104 6.64 -12.50 13.80
CA ASP A 104 7.74 -13.32 14.32
C ASP A 104 9.09 -12.64 14.12
N ALA A 105 9.34 -12.04 12.96
CA ALA A 105 10.57 -11.31 12.70
C ALA A 105 10.75 -10.11 13.66
N CYS A 106 9.67 -9.41 14.00
CA CYS A 106 9.70 -8.30 14.95
C CYS A 106 10.05 -8.73 16.38
N LYS A 107 9.75 -9.97 16.79
CA LYS A 107 10.15 -10.52 18.09
C LYS A 107 11.68 -10.66 18.22
N GLU A 108 12.38 -10.82 17.10
CA GLU A 108 13.84 -10.93 17.04
C GLU A 108 14.58 -9.59 17.15
N ILE A 109 13.87 -8.46 17.21
CA ILE A 109 14.46 -7.12 17.30
C ILE A 109 15.25 -6.97 18.62
N LYS A 110 16.57 -6.78 18.51
CA LYS A 110 17.49 -6.64 19.64
C LYS A 110 17.61 -5.21 20.14
N ASN A 111 17.41 -4.25 19.23
CA ASN A 111 17.47 -2.82 19.57
C ASN A 111 16.18 -2.39 20.26
N LYS A 112 16.23 -2.19 21.59
CA LYS A 112 15.08 -1.77 22.41
C LYS A 112 14.50 -0.40 22.02
N ASN A 113 15.22 0.38 21.22
CA ASN A 113 14.76 1.69 20.72
C ASN A 113 14.31 1.61 19.26
N SER A 114 14.33 0.43 18.64
CA SER A 114 13.83 0.23 17.30
C SER A 114 12.36 0.61 17.21
N VAL A 115 11.99 1.23 16.12
CA VAL A 115 10.62 1.59 15.79
C VAL A 115 10.16 0.66 14.67
N VAL A 116 9.01 0.04 14.85
CA VAL A 116 8.32 -0.74 13.82
C VAL A 116 7.14 0.08 13.32
N LEU A 117 7.05 0.30 12.03
CA LEU A 117 6.01 1.10 11.39
C LEU A 117 5.27 0.25 10.36
N LYS A 118 4.06 -0.19 10.72
CA LYS A 118 3.10 -0.81 9.83
C LYS A 118 2.32 0.29 9.10
N LEU A 119 2.45 0.35 7.79
CA LEU A 119 1.93 1.47 7.00
C LEU A 119 0.42 1.42 6.84
N LEU A 120 -0.16 0.23 6.73
CA LEU A 120 -1.61 0.03 6.63
C LEU A 120 -2.33 0.66 7.83
N ASP A 121 -1.81 0.46 9.05
CA ASP A 121 -2.36 1.04 10.27
C ASP A 121 -2.32 2.59 10.26
N SER A 122 -1.39 3.16 9.49
CA SER A 122 -1.23 4.63 9.38
C SER A 122 -2.29 5.29 8.50
N LEU A 123 -3.06 4.51 7.74
CA LEU A 123 -4.09 5.01 6.84
C LEU A 123 -5.45 5.20 7.54
N GLY A 124 -5.71 4.51 8.66
CA GLY A 124 -7.00 4.56 9.34
C GLY A 124 -8.16 4.33 8.36
N ASP A 125 -9.14 5.23 8.34
CA ASP A 125 -10.32 5.14 7.45
C ASP A 125 -10.00 5.17 5.93
N ALA A 126 -8.77 5.45 5.54
CA ALA A 126 -8.34 5.38 4.14
C ALA A 126 -7.92 3.96 3.72
N ALA A 127 -7.73 3.04 4.65
CA ALA A 127 -7.54 1.62 4.36
C ALA A 127 -8.85 1.04 3.77
N LYS A 128 -8.71 0.18 2.77
CA LYS A 128 -9.86 -0.44 2.07
C LYS A 128 -9.79 -1.95 2.20
N GLU A 129 -10.94 -2.53 2.43
CA GLU A 129 -11.10 -3.98 2.37
C GLU A 129 -10.90 -4.48 0.94
N GLU A 130 -10.41 -5.71 0.79
CA GLU A 130 -10.36 -6.36 -0.51
C GLU A 130 -11.76 -6.49 -1.10
N GLU A 131 -11.88 -6.37 -2.42
CA GLU A 131 -13.17 -6.39 -3.09
C GLU A 131 -13.16 -7.40 -4.24
N VAL A 132 -14.11 -8.30 -4.24
CA VAL A 132 -14.41 -9.18 -5.37
C VAL A 132 -15.53 -8.57 -6.18
N VAL A 133 -15.26 -8.20 -7.44
CA VAL A 133 -16.28 -7.66 -8.35
C VAL A 133 -16.88 -8.75 -9.24
N GLU A 134 -18.03 -8.46 -9.87
CA GLU A 134 -18.74 -9.39 -10.75
C GLU A 134 -17.81 -10.01 -11.81
N GLY A 135 -17.74 -11.33 -11.85
CA GLY A 135 -16.96 -12.11 -12.82
C GLY A 135 -15.47 -12.26 -12.49
N MET A 136 -15.02 -11.75 -11.38
CA MET A 136 -13.68 -11.96 -10.82
C MET A 136 -13.66 -13.31 -10.10
N GLU A 137 -12.54 -14.02 -10.18
CA GLU A 137 -12.29 -15.21 -9.37
C GLU A 137 -11.65 -14.79 -8.04
N GLY A 138 -12.30 -15.17 -6.92
CA GLY A 138 -11.79 -15.03 -5.56
C GLY A 138 -10.96 -16.24 -5.16
N GLU A 139 -10.20 -16.16 -4.09
CA GLU A 139 -9.34 -17.27 -3.61
C GLU A 139 -10.10 -18.52 -3.17
N HIS A 140 -11.42 -18.45 -2.97
CA HIS A 140 -12.26 -19.54 -2.47
C HIS A 140 -13.25 -20.14 -3.49
N ASP A 141 -13.24 -19.72 -4.75
CA ASP A 141 -14.11 -20.30 -5.79
C ASP A 141 -13.58 -21.65 -6.30
N HIS A 142 -13.49 -22.64 -5.43
CA HIS A 142 -13.45 -24.03 -5.84
C HIS A 142 -14.88 -24.48 -6.17
N ASP A 143 -15.30 -24.31 -7.43
CA ASP A 143 -16.51 -24.92 -7.98
C ASP A 143 -16.41 -26.44 -7.80
N HIS A 144 -16.98 -26.97 -6.73
CA HIS A 144 -17.31 -28.38 -6.62
C HIS A 144 -18.46 -28.66 -7.58
N GLU A 145 -18.17 -28.87 -8.85
CA GLU A 145 -19.08 -29.61 -9.72
C GLU A 145 -19.22 -31.03 -9.16
N SER A 146 -20.26 -31.21 -8.36
CA SER A 146 -20.66 -32.53 -7.89
C SER A 146 -21.26 -33.32 -9.06
N ALA A 147 -20.41 -34.12 -9.71
CA ALA A 147 -20.89 -35.21 -10.56
C ALA A 147 -20.75 -36.52 -9.80
N GLY A 148 -21.89 -37.18 -9.52
CA GLY A 148 -21.90 -38.61 -9.26
C GLY A 148 -22.34 -39.01 -7.85
N GLU A 149 -23.63 -39.36 -7.78
CA GLU A 149 -24.22 -40.20 -6.71
C GLU A 149 -23.46 -41.51 -6.59
N HIS A 150 -22.86 -41.77 -5.43
CA HIS A 150 -22.58 -43.10 -4.95
C HIS A 150 -23.00 -43.22 -3.50
N HIS A 151 -24.14 -43.94 -3.32
CA HIS A 151 -24.57 -44.48 -2.05
C HIS A 151 -23.53 -45.49 -1.54
N HIS A 152 -22.98 -45.26 -0.38
CA HIS A 152 -22.44 -46.29 0.48
C HIS A 152 -22.91 -46.01 1.92
N GLU A 153 -23.80 -46.86 2.40
CA GLU A 153 -24.11 -47.02 3.82
C GLU A 153 -22.91 -47.60 4.53
N HIS A 154 -22.47 -46.96 5.58
CA HIS A 154 -21.74 -47.61 6.70
C HIS A 154 -22.05 -46.90 8.00
N GLU A 155 -22.47 -47.71 8.96
CA GLU A 155 -22.84 -47.37 10.33
C GLU A 155 -21.63 -46.98 11.21
N SER A 156 -21.97 -46.09 12.10
CA SER A 156 -21.65 -45.95 13.52
C SER A 156 -20.26 -45.59 14.02
N ALA A 157 -20.33 -44.58 14.89
CA ALA A 157 -19.65 -44.37 16.16
C ALA A 157 -18.31 -43.62 16.17
N GLY A 158 -18.37 -42.40 16.72
CA GLY A 158 -17.20 -41.68 17.24
C GLY A 158 -17.44 -40.19 17.29
N GLU A 159 -18.18 -39.68 18.30
CA GLU A 159 -18.24 -38.26 18.58
C GLU A 159 -16.86 -37.76 19.02
N HIS A 160 -16.21 -37.04 18.14
CA HIS A 160 -15.17 -36.07 18.50
C HIS A 160 -15.67 -34.69 18.13
N HIS A 161 -16.24 -34.01 19.12
CA HIS A 161 -16.43 -32.56 19.04
C HIS A 161 -15.05 -31.90 18.97
N HIS A 162 -14.64 -31.49 17.78
CA HIS A 162 -13.68 -30.42 17.63
C HIS A 162 -14.50 -29.13 17.68
N GLU A 163 -14.43 -28.44 18.82
CA GLU A 163 -14.78 -27.02 18.88
C GLU A 163 -13.78 -26.30 17.96
N HIS A 164 -14.18 -26.05 16.73
CA HIS A 164 -13.59 -24.99 15.94
C HIS A 164 -14.10 -23.71 16.58
N GLY A 165 -13.25 -23.03 17.36
CA GLY A 165 -13.46 -21.63 17.66
C GLY A 165 -13.57 -20.92 16.31
N GLU A 166 -14.73 -20.35 16.03
CA GLU A 166 -14.88 -19.33 15.01
C GLU A 166 -14.10 -18.12 15.55
N ASP A 167 -12.79 -18.09 15.27
CA ASP A 167 -12.07 -16.82 15.28
C ASP A 167 -12.73 -15.99 14.17
N GLU A 168 -13.50 -14.98 14.53
CA GLU A 168 -13.99 -13.98 13.60
C GLU A 168 -12.73 -13.29 13.04
N GLU A 169 -12.22 -13.81 11.92
CA GLU A 169 -11.19 -13.13 11.15
C GLU A 169 -11.77 -11.78 10.76
N GLY A 170 -11.08 -10.71 11.14
CA GLY A 170 -11.49 -9.35 10.79
C GLY A 170 -11.48 -9.14 9.28
N PRO A 171 -11.98 -8.00 8.78
CA PRO A 171 -12.00 -7.75 7.35
C PRO A 171 -10.57 -7.76 6.79
N GLU A 172 -10.38 -8.51 5.70
CA GLU A 172 -9.14 -8.55 4.94
C GLU A 172 -8.96 -7.22 4.19
N TYR A 173 -7.84 -6.54 4.45
CA TYR A 173 -7.54 -5.26 3.80
C TYR A 173 -6.67 -5.45 2.57
N ASP A 174 -7.00 -4.74 1.49
CA ASP A 174 -6.13 -4.65 0.31
C ASP A 174 -4.78 -4.02 0.69
N GLU A 175 -3.71 -4.76 0.46
CA GLU A 175 -2.35 -4.40 0.85
C GLU A 175 -1.69 -3.40 -0.11
N HIS A 176 -2.25 -3.17 -1.31
CA HIS A 176 -1.62 -2.39 -2.38
C HIS A 176 -1.74 -0.87 -2.18
N ILE A 177 -1.60 -0.43 -0.93
CA ILE A 177 -1.76 0.97 -0.48
C ILE A 177 -0.84 1.97 -1.21
N TRP A 178 0.30 1.50 -1.70
CA TRP A 178 1.30 2.33 -2.39
C TRP A 178 0.86 2.75 -3.80
N LEU A 179 -0.14 2.09 -4.39
CA LEU A 179 -0.65 2.43 -5.71
C LEU A 179 -1.60 3.63 -5.72
N SER A 180 -1.97 4.15 -4.55
CA SER A 180 -2.61 5.44 -4.37
C SER A 180 -1.58 6.54 -4.22
N VAL A 181 -1.63 7.55 -5.10
CA VAL A 181 -0.79 8.76 -4.95
C VAL A 181 -1.21 9.58 -3.73
N LYS A 182 -2.49 9.51 -3.35
CA LYS A 182 -3.01 10.21 -2.15
C LYS A 182 -2.49 9.55 -0.87
N ASN A 183 -2.52 8.22 -0.79
CA ASN A 183 -1.93 7.47 0.32
C ASN A 183 -0.42 7.70 0.41
N ALA A 184 0.30 7.67 -0.72
CA ALA A 184 1.73 7.92 -0.76
C ALA A 184 2.13 9.24 -0.08
N LYS A 185 1.31 10.31 -0.22
CA LYS A 185 1.56 11.60 0.46
C LYS A 185 1.41 11.49 1.98
N ILE A 186 0.42 10.74 2.46
CA ILE A 186 0.20 10.49 3.90
C ILE A 186 1.36 9.68 4.44
N LEU A 187 1.69 8.57 3.77
CA LEU A 187 2.73 7.62 4.21
C LEU A 187 4.12 8.26 4.20
N CYS A 188 4.46 9.08 3.21
CA CYS A 188 5.72 9.83 3.20
C CYS A 188 5.84 10.78 4.40
N ASN A 189 4.76 11.44 4.82
CA ASN A 189 4.77 12.27 6.02
C ASN A 189 4.96 11.43 7.28
N THR A 190 4.23 10.33 7.42
CA THR A 190 4.34 9.42 8.57
C THR A 190 5.76 8.87 8.70
N ILE A 191 6.35 8.40 7.60
CA ILE A 191 7.72 7.88 7.57
C ILE A 191 8.71 8.99 7.97
N ALA A 192 8.56 10.21 7.44
CA ALA A 192 9.45 11.34 7.77
C ALA A 192 9.41 11.71 9.25
N GLU A 193 8.24 11.67 9.88
CA GLU A 193 8.10 11.91 11.32
C GLU A 193 8.78 10.80 12.14
N LYS A 194 8.62 9.52 11.75
CA LYS A 194 9.29 8.42 12.44
C LYS A 194 10.82 8.48 12.32
N ILE A 195 11.34 8.85 11.15
CA ILE A 195 12.79 9.06 10.97
C ILE A 195 13.25 10.28 11.80
N ALA A 196 12.45 11.35 11.87
CA ALA A 196 12.76 12.54 12.67
C ALA A 196 12.75 12.27 14.19
N GLU A 197 11.91 11.35 14.67
CA GLU A 197 11.91 10.88 16.07
C GLU A 197 13.21 10.13 16.41
N ILE A 198 13.72 9.33 15.48
CA ILE A 198 14.93 8.51 15.65
C ILE A 198 16.19 9.37 15.53
N ASP A 199 16.22 10.31 14.60
CA ASP A 199 17.33 11.25 14.37
C ASP A 199 16.86 12.72 14.42
N PRO A 200 16.64 13.27 15.62
CA PRO A 200 16.13 14.63 15.79
C PRO A 200 17.06 15.72 15.26
N LYS A 201 18.36 15.43 15.12
CA LYS A 201 19.35 16.39 14.59
C LYS A 201 19.08 16.75 13.13
N ASN A 202 18.58 15.80 12.35
CA ASN A 202 18.26 15.96 10.94
C ASN A 202 16.76 16.10 10.67
N ALA A 203 15.89 16.14 11.68
CA ALA A 203 14.43 16.19 11.56
C ALA A 203 13.92 17.27 10.59
N LYS A 204 14.54 18.47 10.63
CA LYS A 204 14.18 19.56 9.72
C LYS A 204 14.41 19.19 8.24
N THR A 205 15.51 18.48 7.95
CA THR A 205 15.83 18.02 6.59
C THR A 205 14.82 16.98 6.12
N TYR A 206 14.48 16.00 6.96
CA TYR A 206 13.53 14.94 6.61
C TYR A 206 12.14 15.51 6.31
N ARG A 207 11.62 16.39 7.17
CA ARG A 207 10.34 17.08 6.94
C ARG A 207 10.33 17.94 5.67
N ALA A 208 11.43 18.67 5.43
CA ALA A 208 11.56 19.49 4.23
C ALA A 208 11.60 18.64 2.95
N ASN A 209 12.32 17.51 2.98
CA ASN A 209 12.39 16.58 1.86
C ASN A 209 11.03 15.92 1.59
N ALA A 210 10.32 15.46 2.64
CA ALA A 210 8.98 14.91 2.53
C ALA A 210 8.00 15.93 1.93
N ALA A 211 8.02 17.18 2.41
CA ALA A 211 7.19 18.25 1.86
C ALA A 211 7.50 18.52 0.37
N ALA A 212 8.77 18.56 -0.01
CA ALA A 212 9.18 18.75 -1.40
C ALA A 212 8.79 17.56 -2.30
N TYR A 213 8.85 16.32 -1.76
CA TYR A 213 8.42 15.13 -2.48
C TYR A 213 6.89 15.09 -2.63
N ASN A 214 6.15 15.43 -1.58
CA ASN A 214 4.69 15.53 -1.60
C ASN A 214 4.17 16.59 -2.58
N ALA A 215 4.93 17.66 -2.83
CA ALA A 215 4.60 18.61 -3.90
C ALA A 215 4.65 17.96 -5.30
N LYS A 216 5.63 17.07 -5.55
CA LYS A 216 5.70 16.30 -6.80
C LYS A 216 4.55 15.29 -6.90
N LEU A 217 4.25 14.58 -5.81
CA LEU A 217 3.12 13.65 -5.74
C LEU A 217 1.80 14.38 -5.98
N SER A 218 1.61 15.59 -5.44
CA SER A 218 0.41 16.39 -5.67
C SER A 218 0.27 16.82 -7.13
N SER A 219 1.38 17.09 -7.82
CA SER A 219 1.36 17.38 -9.26
C SER A 219 0.96 16.16 -10.08
N LEU A 220 1.43 14.98 -9.67
CA LEU A 220 1.07 13.70 -10.31
C LEU A 220 -0.40 13.33 -10.04
N ASP A 221 -0.89 13.52 -8.81
CA ASP A 221 -2.29 13.34 -8.42
C ASP A 221 -3.23 14.20 -9.31
N ALA A 222 -2.88 15.49 -9.49
CA ALA A 222 -3.61 16.37 -10.40
C ALA A 222 -3.54 15.92 -11.88
N GLN A 223 -2.45 15.29 -12.31
CA GLN A 223 -2.33 14.70 -13.65
C GLN A 223 -3.30 13.52 -13.83
N TYR A 224 -3.36 12.59 -12.87
CA TYR A 224 -4.31 11.48 -12.88
C TYR A 224 -5.76 11.99 -12.93
N GLN A 225 -6.11 12.93 -12.05
CA GLN A 225 -7.45 13.53 -12.04
C GLN A 225 -7.82 14.13 -13.40
N LYS A 226 -6.90 14.92 -13.99
CA LYS A 226 -7.12 15.51 -15.31
C LYS A 226 -7.30 14.48 -16.41
N ILE A 227 -6.55 13.38 -16.37
CA ILE A 227 -6.68 12.28 -17.33
C ILE A 227 -8.07 11.65 -17.22
N VAL A 228 -8.48 11.34 -16.00
CA VAL A 228 -9.78 10.72 -15.75
C VAL A 228 -10.92 11.68 -16.08
N ASP A 229 -10.84 12.97 -15.72
CA ASP A 229 -11.88 13.96 -16.05
C ASP A 229 -12.11 14.08 -17.56
N ALA A 230 -11.03 14.04 -18.34
CA ALA A 230 -11.07 14.15 -19.80
C ALA A 230 -11.45 12.83 -20.51
N ALA A 231 -11.47 11.71 -19.79
CA ALA A 231 -11.71 10.40 -20.40
C ALA A 231 -13.20 10.19 -20.72
N SER A 232 -13.47 9.62 -21.89
CA SER A 232 -14.82 9.23 -22.30
C SER A 232 -15.28 7.92 -21.64
N LYS A 233 -14.34 7.06 -21.28
CA LYS A 233 -14.54 5.82 -20.57
C LYS A 233 -14.08 5.94 -19.12
N LYS A 234 -14.83 5.37 -18.19
CA LYS A 234 -14.51 5.40 -16.76
C LYS A 234 -14.29 4.00 -16.21
N THR A 235 -14.13 3.02 -17.07
CA THR A 235 -13.95 1.61 -16.70
C THR A 235 -12.66 1.08 -17.30
N VAL A 236 -11.86 0.43 -16.48
CA VAL A 236 -10.69 -0.34 -16.88
C VAL A 236 -10.97 -1.83 -16.78
N LEU A 237 -10.28 -2.65 -17.58
CA LEU A 237 -10.44 -4.10 -17.53
C LEU A 237 -9.07 -4.78 -17.57
N PHE A 238 -8.84 -5.66 -16.59
CA PHE A 238 -7.61 -6.42 -16.45
C PHE A 238 -7.83 -7.87 -16.88
N GLY A 239 -7.01 -8.33 -17.79
CA GLY A 239 -6.84 -9.76 -18.08
C GLY A 239 -5.69 -10.30 -17.22
N ASP A 240 -5.77 -10.06 -15.92
CA ASP A 240 -4.76 -10.35 -14.92
C ASP A 240 -5.36 -10.19 -13.52
N ARG A 241 -4.54 -10.31 -12.45
CA ARG A 241 -4.90 -9.88 -11.10
C ARG A 241 -4.94 -8.35 -11.00
N PHE A 242 -5.65 -7.85 -9.97
CA PHE A 242 -5.97 -6.43 -9.87
C PHE A 242 -5.47 -5.78 -8.57
N PRO A 243 -4.23 -5.33 -8.48
CA PRO A 243 -3.69 -4.64 -7.31
C PRO A 243 -4.01 -3.14 -7.25
N PHE A 244 -4.83 -2.60 -8.17
CA PHE A 244 -5.02 -1.15 -8.34
C PHE A 244 -6.29 -0.60 -7.67
N ARG A 245 -6.82 -1.29 -6.62
CA ARG A 245 -8.02 -0.90 -5.90
C ARG A 245 -7.99 0.57 -5.44
N TYR A 246 -6.94 0.96 -4.74
CA TYR A 246 -6.78 2.33 -4.26
C TYR A 246 -6.67 3.36 -5.40
N LEU A 247 -5.98 3.02 -6.49
CA LEU A 247 -5.84 3.92 -7.63
C LEU A 247 -7.18 4.19 -8.31
N VAL A 248 -7.99 3.16 -8.56
CA VAL A 248 -9.29 3.36 -9.23
C VAL A 248 -10.26 4.12 -8.35
N ASP A 249 -10.27 3.87 -7.05
CA ASP A 249 -11.11 4.57 -6.09
C ASP A 249 -10.72 6.04 -5.95
N ASP A 250 -9.42 6.34 -5.96
CA ASP A 250 -8.90 7.70 -5.87
C ASP A 250 -9.49 8.63 -6.94
N TYR A 251 -9.79 8.09 -8.11
CA TYR A 251 -10.25 8.87 -9.27
C TYR A 251 -11.65 8.48 -9.76
N GLY A 252 -12.38 7.63 -9.03
CA GLY A 252 -13.76 7.25 -9.36
C GLY A 252 -13.86 6.44 -10.64
N LEU A 253 -12.93 5.53 -10.88
CA LEU A 253 -12.97 4.57 -11.98
C LEU A 253 -13.65 3.27 -11.53
N SER A 254 -14.41 2.66 -12.44
CA SER A 254 -14.87 1.27 -12.29
C SER A 254 -13.89 0.30 -12.91
N TYR A 255 -13.94 -0.96 -12.51
CA TYR A 255 -13.03 -1.97 -13.04
C TYR A 255 -13.68 -3.34 -13.16
N TYR A 256 -13.09 -4.18 -13.99
CA TYR A 256 -13.26 -5.63 -14.05
C TYR A 256 -11.90 -6.27 -14.14
N ALA A 257 -11.73 -7.45 -13.55
CA ALA A 257 -10.46 -8.17 -13.59
C ALA A 257 -10.68 -9.69 -13.56
N ALA A 258 -9.63 -10.44 -13.91
CA ALA A 258 -9.69 -11.90 -13.85
C ALA A 258 -9.61 -12.39 -12.40
N PHE A 259 -8.75 -11.77 -11.58
CA PHE A 259 -8.48 -12.17 -10.20
C PHE A 259 -8.36 -10.97 -9.26
N VAL A 260 -8.53 -11.21 -7.97
CA VAL A 260 -8.20 -10.26 -6.90
C VAL A 260 -6.71 -9.91 -6.89
N GLY A 261 -6.35 -8.83 -6.20
CA GLY A 261 -4.98 -8.30 -6.21
C GLY A 261 -3.94 -9.24 -5.63
N CYS A 262 -4.30 -9.95 -4.58
CA CYS A 262 -3.41 -10.87 -3.84
C CYS A 262 -3.38 -12.29 -4.42
N SER A 263 -4.20 -12.60 -5.44
CA SER A 263 -4.28 -13.95 -6.00
C SER A 263 -2.96 -14.46 -6.58
N ALA A 264 -2.65 -15.71 -6.29
CA ALA A 264 -1.56 -16.45 -6.92
C ALA A 264 -1.96 -17.16 -8.23
N GLU A 265 -3.23 -17.08 -8.63
CA GLU A 265 -3.77 -17.75 -9.81
C GLU A 265 -3.16 -17.21 -11.11
N THR A 266 -2.90 -18.12 -12.03
CA THR A 266 -2.29 -17.82 -13.34
C THR A 266 -3.17 -18.21 -14.52
N GLU A 267 -4.27 -18.95 -14.27
CA GLU A 267 -5.19 -19.47 -15.28
C GLU A 267 -6.62 -19.13 -14.91
N ALA A 268 -7.27 -18.29 -15.72
CA ALA A 268 -8.67 -17.93 -15.53
C ALA A 268 -9.60 -18.97 -16.14
N SER A 269 -10.75 -19.21 -15.50
CA SER A 269 -11.79 -20.08 -16.01
C SER A 269 -12.33 -19.58 -17.36
N PHE A 270 -12.89 -20.51 -18.15
CA PHE A 270 -13.52 -20.12 -19.42
C PHE A 270 -14.74 -19.18 -19.20
N LYS A 271 -15.44 -19.35 -18.09
CA LYS A 271 -16.57 -18.49 -17.66
C LYS A 271 -16.10 -17.04 -17.44
N THR A 272 -15.03 -16.83 -16.68
CA THR A 272 -14.41 -15.52 -16.42
C THR A 272 -13.92 -14.87 -17.73
N ILE A 273 -13.23 -15.62 -18.59
CA ILE A 273 -12.76 -15.10 -19.89
C ILE A 273 -13.93 -14.63 -20.76
N LEU A 274 -15.02 -15.42 -20.87
CA LEU A 274 -16.19 -15.03 -21.67
C LEU A 274 -16.91 -13.83 -21.06
N PHE A 275 -17.04 -13.78 -19.74
CA PHE A 275 -17.62 -12.64 -19.04
C PHE A 275 -16.84 -11.36 -19.34
N LEU A 276 -15.52 -11.37 -19.16
CA LEU A 276 -14.66 -10.22 -19.43
C LEU A 276 -14.68 -9.80 -20.91
N ALA A 277 -14.67 -10.75 -21.85
CA ALA A 277 -14.81 -10.45 -23.27
C ALA A 277 -16.14 -9.78 -23.60
N LYS A 278 -17.24 -10.22 -22.98
CA LYS A 278 -18.55 -9.59 -23.10
C LYS A 278 -18.54 -8.17 -22.54
N LYS A 279 -17.93 -7.92 -21.37
CA LYS A 279 -17.80 -6.56 -20.79
C LYS A 279 -16.98 -5.64 -21.68
N VAL A 280 -15.90 -6.14 -22.30
CA VAL A 280 -15.12 -5.38 -23.31
C VAL A 280 -16.03 -4.91 -24.45
N ASP A 281 -16.86 -5.81 -25.00
CA ASP A 281 -17.78 -5.48 -26.09
C ASP A 281 -18.90 -4.52 -25.67
N GLU A 282 -19.55 -4.76 -24.52
CA GLU A 282 -20.66 -3.96 -23.99
C GLU A 282 -20.25 -2.52 -23.69
N LEU A 283 -19.09 -2.35 -23.06
CA LEU A 283 -18.58 -1.04 -22.63
C LEU A 283 -17.70 -0.38 -23.68
N GLY A 284 -17.37 -1.10 -24.77
CA GLY A 284 -16.49 -0.63 -25.83
C GLY A 284 -15.10 -0.29 -25.27
N ILE A 285 -14.53 -1.15 -24.44
CA ILE A 285 -13.24 -0.96 -23.80
C ILE A 285 -12.13 -1.08 -24.84
N PRO A 286 -11.25 -0.09 -25.00
CA PRO A 286 -10.27 -0.07 -26.08
C PRO A 286 -9.00 -0.88 -25.77
N ALA A 287 -8.77 -1.20 -24.50
CA ALA A 287 -7.57 -1.90 -24.05
C ALA A 287 -7.88 -2.88 -22.91
N VAL A 288 -7.20 -4.02 -22.91
CA VAL A 288 -7.15 -4.96 -21.79
C VAL A 288 -5.81 -4.75 -21.09
N LEU A 289 -5.87 -4.51 -19.78
CA LEU A 289 -4.70 -4.24 -18.97
C LEU A 289 -4.10 -5.52 -18.40
N THR A 290 -2.80 -5.49 -18.16
CA THR A 290 -2.03 -6.50 -17.42
C THR A 290 -1.13 -5.82 -16.41
N ILE A 291 -0.58 -6.57 -15.47
CA ILE A 291 0.50 -6.09 -14.60
C ILE A 291 1.88 -6.32 -15.25
N GLU A 292 2.91 -5.78 -14.64
CA GLU A 292 4.30 -6.02 -15.08
C GLU A 292 4.65 -7.51 -14.98
N LYS A 293 5.57 -7.96 -15.84
CA LYS A 293 6.00 -9.37 -16.01
C LYS A 293 4.90 -10.38 -16.37
N SER A 294 3.66 -9.94 -16.58
CA SER A 294 2.61 -10.83 -17.12
C SER A 294 2.96 -11.34 -18.51
N ASP A 295 2.67 -12.60 -18.80
CA ASP A 295 2.82 -13.16 -20.14
C ASP A 295 1.67 -12.75 -21.10
N GLY A 296 0.63 -12.14 -20.54
CA GLY A 296 -0.55 -11.62 -21.22
C GLY A 296 -1.43 -12.68 -21.88
N LYS A 297 -1.33 -13.96 -21.49
CA LYS A 297 -2.13 -15.04 -22.08
C LYS A 297 -3.62 -14.83 -21.85
N ILE A 298 -4.01 -14.48 -20.63
CA ILE A 298 -5.40 -14.24 -20.27
C ILE A 298 -5.92 -13.04 -21.07
N ALA A 299 -5.21 -11.92 -21.09
CA ALA A 299 -5.59 -10.73 -21.87
C ALA A 299 -5.74 -11.05 -23.37
N LYS A 300 -4.82 -11.80 -23.95
CA LYS A 300 -4.91 -12.27 -25.36
C LYS A 300 -6.13 -13.15 -25.59
N THR A 301 -6.46 -14.05 -24.65
CA THR A 301 -7.60 -14.95 -24.76
C THR A 301 -8.92 -14.17 -24.62
N ILE A 302 -9.00 -13.19 -23.72
CA ILE A 302 -10.14 -12.29 -23.62
C ILE A 302 -10.38 -11.59 -24.97
N ILE A 303 -9.35 -10.93 -25.51
CA ILE A 303 -9.43 -10.19 -26.79
C ILE A 303 -9.85 -11.11 -27.94
N LYS A 304 -9.32 -12.34 -28.00
CA LYS A 304 -9.70 -13.32 -29.03
C LYS A 304 -11.20 -13.65 -29.00
N ASN A 305 -11.84 -13.55 -27.83
CA ASN A 305 -13.27 -13.83 -27.66
C ASN A 305 -14.17 -12.58 -27.76
N THR A 306 -13.63 -11.38 -27.96
CA THR A 306 -14.40 -10.17 -28.27
C THR A 306 -14.85 -10.15 -29.73
N LYS A 307 -15.83 -9.31 -30.04
CA LYS A 307 -16.32 -9.11 -31.42
C LYS A 307 -15.29 -8.46 -32.33
N ALA A 308 -14.66 -7.38 -31.84
CA ALA A 308 -13.73 -6.56 -32.63
C ALA A 308 -12.33 -7.16 -32.70
N LYS A 309 -11.87 -7.86 -31.68
CA LYS A 309 -10.55 -8.51 -31.56
C LYS A 309 -9.34 -7.58 -31.81
N ASN A 310 -9.50 -6.28 -31.57
CA ASN A 310 -8.53 -5.24 -31.90
C ASN A 310 -8.12 -4.41 -30.68
N GLN A 311 -8.53 -4.81 -29.47
CA GLN A 311 -8.14 -4.14 -28.23
C GLN A 311 -6.64 -4.20 -28.04
N LYS A 312 -6.06 -3.14 -27.50
CA LYS A 312 -4.65 -3.12 -27.13
C LYS A 312 -4.44 -3.89 -25.83
N ILE A 313 -3.26 -4.48 -25.66
CA ILE A 313 -2.79 -4.92 -24.35
C ILE A 313 -1.83 -3.85 -23.85
N LEU A 314 -2.12 -3.29 -22.67
CA LEU A 314 -1.31 -2.28 -22.02
C LEU A 314 -0.96 -2.76 -20.61
N THR A 315 0.22 -2.36 -20.12
CA THR A 315 0.72 -2.79 -18.80
C THR A 315 0.70 -1.62 -17.84
N LEU A 316 0.01 -1.78 -16.71
CA LEU A 316 0.18 -0.95 -15.52
C LEU A 316 1.15 -1.65 -14.58
N ASP A 317 2.16 -0.91 -14.12
CA ASP A 317 3.22 -1.44 -13.29
C ASP A 317 2.83 -1.30 -11.81
N SER A 318 2.66 -2.43 -11.12
CA SER A 318 2.31 -2.48 -9.71
C SER A 318 3.52 -2.30 -8.77
N MET A 319 4.73 -2.28 -9.33
CA MET A 319 6.00 -2.18 -8.60
C MET A 319 6.34 -3.39 -7.70
N GLN A 320 5.56 -4.46 -7.76
CA GLN A 320 5.81 -5.65 -6.95
C GLN A 320 7.03 -6.45 -7.42
N SER A 321 7.45 -6.24 -8.66
CA SER A 321 8.57 -6.98 -9.23
C SER A 321 9.81 -6.12 -9.51
N THR A 322 9.90 -4.94 -8.92
CA THR A 322 11.06 -4.04 -9.06
C THR A 322 12.28 -4.61 -8.35
N THR A 323 13.42 -4.63 -9.03
CA THR A 323 14.66 -5.21 -8.52
C THR A 323 15.68 -4.15 -8.11
N SER A 324 16.67 -4.55 -7.28
CA SER A 324 17.85 -3.72 -7.00
C SER A 324 18.59 -3.26 -8.28
N ASN A 325 18.54 -4.06 -9.37
CA ASN A 325 19.14 -3.66 -10.64
C ASN A 325 18.36 -2.53 -11.33
N ASP A 326 17.04 -2.52 -11.20
CA ASP A 326 16.20 -1.46 -11.77
C ASP A 326 16.40 -0.15 -11.00
N ILE A 327 16.52 -0.25 -9.68
CA ILE A 327 16.87 0.89 -8.80
C ILE A 327 18.23 1.51 -9.22
N LYS A 328 19.25 0.66 -9.49
CA LYS A 328 20.58 1.11 -9.97
C LYS A 328 20.50 1.79 -11.33
N LYS A 329 19.54 1.43 -12.18
CA LYS A 329 19.27 2.10 -13.47
C LYS A 329 18.48 3.40 -13.33
N GLY A 330 18.13 3.80 -12.10
CA GLY A 330 17.47 5.08 -11.82
C GLY A 330 15.94 5.01 -11.82
N ILE A 331 15.34 3.82 -11.73
CA ILE A 331 13.91 3.69 -11.54
C ILE A 331 13.52 4.31 -10.18
N THR A 332 12.41 5.05 -10.17
CA THR A 332 11.83 5.67 -8.98
C THR A 332 10.33 5.42 -8.95
N TYR A 333 9.73 5.44 -7.76
CA TYR A 333 8.28 5.40 -7.58
C TYR A 333 7.57 6.43 -8.47
N LEU A 334 8.04 7.68 -8.43
CA LEU A 334 7.46 8.77 -9.21
C LEU A 334 7.54 8.50 -10.73
N SER A 335 8.64 7.90 -11.21
CA SER A 335 8.80 7.61 -12.64
C SER A 335 7.85 6.51 -13.12
N ILE A 336 7.63 5.47 -12.30
CA ILE A 336 6.69 4.40 -12.62
C ILE A 336 5.26 4.94 -12.58
N MET A 337 4.86 5.64 -11.52
CA MET A 337 3.50 6.17 -11.42
C MET A 337 3.20 7.22 -12.50
N THR A 338 4.19 8.00 -12.94
CA THR A 338 4.03 8.90 -14.10
C THR A 338 3.77 8.11 -15.39
N LYS A 339 4.50 7.02 -15.63
CA LYS A 339 4.28 6.14 -16.77
C LYS A 339 2.91 5.46 -16.70
N ASN A 340 2.49 5.03 -15.52
CA ASN A 340 1.17 4.47 -15.29
C ASN A 340 0.05 5.48 -15.64
N ALA A 341 0.24 6.76 -15.36
CA ALA A 341 -0.71 7.79 -15.76
C ALA A 341 -0.85 7.88 -17.30
N ASP A 342 0.24 7.76 -18.05
CA ASP A 342 0.21 7.75 -19.53
C ASP A 342 -0.45 6.48 -20.08
N VAL A 343 -0.21 5.33 -19.44
CA VAL A 343 -0.88 4.06 -19.77
C VAL A 343 -2.38 4.18 -19.51
N LEU A 344 -2.77 4.67 -18.33
CA LEU A 344 -4.17 4.87 -17.97
C LEU A 344 -4.88 5.81 -18.96
N LYS A 345 -4.24 6.91 -19.33
CA LYS A 345 -4.75 7.82 -20.38
C LYS A 345 -5.05 7.06 -21.68
N SER A 346 -4.15 6.17 -22.09
CA SER A 346 -4.29 5.39 -23.33
C SER A 346 -5.36 4.30 -23.22
N ALA A 347 -5.61 3.80 -22.01
CA ALA A 347 -6.61 2.77 -21.74
C ALA A 347 -8.04 3.33 -21.67
N LEU A 348 -8.20 4.63 -21.37
CA LEU A 348 -9.50 5.30 -21.21
C LEU A 348 -9.94 6.09 -22.46
N GLN A 349 -9.13 6.14 -23.51
CA GLN A 349 -9.41 6.81 -24.79
C GLN A 349 -9.88 5.83 -25.86
#